data_2f5f45db595c2d8af399c1a49d2f4013
#
_entry.id   2f5f45db595c2d8af399c1a49d2f4013
#
_cell.length_a   1.000
_cell.length_b   1.000
_cell.length_c   1.000
_cell.angle_alpha   90.00
_cell.angle_beta   90.00
_cell.angle_gamma   90.00
#
_symmetry.space_group_name_H-M   'P 1'
#
loop_
_entity.id
_entity.type
_entity.pdbx_description
1 polymer ?
#
loop_
_entity_poly.entity_id
_entity_poly.type
_entity_poly.pdbx_seq_one_letter_code
_entity_poly.pdbx_strand_id
1 'polypeptide(L)'
;QSLNLLGHLVAKLIDARAPSAAFYAPGPIIEAEIQAPEHPIFYGYTNKTISVRYGNGPLLNVPEILKDRVLMKYLGQDKSVLSGLFKGANEIKDRPAIVDLPQGKGQIVLFAGNPCYRWQNHGEFGMLFNTILHWNDLLASKAPPPKPATGQ
;
A
#
# COMPACT_ATOMS: atom_id res chain seq x y z
N GLN A 1 14.89 -2.17 -25.08
CA GLN A 1 14.18 -0.88 -25.22
C GLN A 1 12.71 -0.95 -24.81
N SER A 2 12.00 -2.07 -24.96
CA SER A 2 10.59 -2.20 -24.58
C SER A 2 10.35 -2.28 -23.06
N LEU A 3 11.30 -2.77 -22.27
CA LEU A 3 11.21 -2.90 -20.81
C LEU A 3 11.18 -1.54 -20.08
N ASN A 4 11.90 -0.54 -20.63
CA ASN A 4 11.87 0.82 -20.07
C ASN A 4 10.53 1.55 -20.35
N LEU A 5 9.82 1.19 -21.40
CA LEU A 5 8.56 1.82 -21.76
C LEU A 5 7.44 1.42 -20.82
N LEU A 6 7.36 0.13 -20.43
CA LEU A 6 6.35 -0.36 -19.49
C LEU A 6 6.57 0.21 -18.08
N GLY A 7 7.82 0.29 -17.61
CA GLY A 7 8.14 0.91 -16.32
C GLY A 7 7.79 2.38 -16.26
N HIS A 8 8.05 3.10 -17.35
CA HIS A 8 7.65 4.50 -17.49
C HIS A 8 6.11 4.67 -17.55
N LEU A 9 5.40 3.74 -18.18
CA LEU A 9 3.94 3.75 -18.24
C LEU A 9 3.32 3.48 -16.87
N VAL A 10 3.83 2.51 -16.14
CA VAL A 10 3.29 2.15 -14.81
C VAL A 10 3.59 3.27 -13.81
N ALA A 11 4.78 3.85 -13.83
CA ALA A 11 5.11 5.01 -13.00
C ALA A 11 4.28 6.27 -13.37
N LYS A 12 3.89 6.41 -14.64
CA LYS A 12 2.99 7.48 -15.10
C LYS A 12 1.51 7.22 -14.78
N LEU A 13 1.12 5.99 -14.53
CA LEU A 13 -0.26 5.63 -14.21
C LEU A 13 -0.63 5.91 -12.76
N ILE A 14 0.37 6.00 -11.87
CA ILE A 14 0.13 6.38 -10.49
C ILE A 14 0.48 7.85 -10.31
N ASP A 15 -0.56 8.63 -10.06
CA ASP A 15 -0.41 10.02 -9.70
C ASP A 15 -0.13 10.14 -8.20
N ALA A 16 1.03 10.68 -7.86
CA ALA A 16 1.48 10.93 -6.49
C ALA A 16 1.44 12.43 -6.22
N ARG A 17 0.26 12.94 -5.89
CA ARG A 17 0.06 14.37 -5.69
C ARG A 17 0.35 14.81 -4.26
N ALA A 18 0.78 16.06 -4.11
CA ALA A 18 0.82 16.71 -2.80
C ALA A 18 -0.62 16.93 -2.28
N PRO A 19 -0.85 16.81 -0.97
CA PRO A 19 -2.11 17.20 -0.34
C PRO A 19 -2.43 18.69 -0.56
N SER A 20 -3.70 19.03 -0.43
CA SER A 20 -4.13 20.42 -0.47
C SER A 20 -3.63 21.24 0.73
N ALA A 21 -3.68 22.56 0.65
CA ALA A 21 -3.34 23.44 1.77
C ALA A 21 -4.28 23.27 2.99
N ALA A 22 -5.48 22.72 2.78
CA ALA A 22 -6.44 22.43 3.85
C ALA A 22 -6.13 21.12 4.59
N PHE A 23 -5.31 20.25 4.01
CA PHE A 23 -4.88 19.00 4.59
C PHE A 23 -3.67 19.23 5.50
N TYR A 24 -3.76 18.78 6.75
CA TYR A 24 -2.67 18.89 7.70
C TYR A 24 -2.53 17.60 8.51
N ALA A 25 -1.46 16.85 8.28
CA ALA A 25 -1.18 15.58 8.90
C ALA A 25 0.33 15.39 9.15
N PRO A 26 0.91 16.11 10.13
CA PRO A 26 2.36 16.12 10.34
C PRO A 26 2.95 14.82 10.88
N GLY A 27 2.10 13.85 11.17
CA GLY A 27 2.54 12.53 11.64
C GLY A 27 1.51 11.84 12.52
N PRO A 28 0.20 11.96 12.23
CA PRO A 28 -0.81 11.23 12.99
C PRO A 28 -0.64 9.72 12.79
N ILE A 29 -1.11 8.98 13.79
CA ILE A 29 -1.37 7.54 13.67
C ILE A 29 -2.83 7.39 13.28
N ILE A 30 -3.05 6.76 12.16
CA ILE A 30 -4.38 6.54 11.58
C ILE A 30 -4.58 5.07 11.23
N GLU A 31 -5.82 4.65 11.09
CA GLU A 31 -6.12 3.30 10.64
C GLU A 31 -6.09 3.19 9.12
N ALA A 32 -5.53 2.09 8.65
CA ALA A 32 -5.57 1.67 7.27
C ALA A 32 -6.12 0.25 7.16
N GLU A 33 -6.87 -0.03 6.12
CA GLU A 33 -7.53 -1.30 5.87
C GLU A 33 -6.75 -2.13 4.85
N ILE A 34 -6.47 -3.38 5.21
CA ILE A 34 -5.87 -4.37 4.31
C ILE A 34 -6.91 -4.79 3.27
N GLN A 35 -6.56 -4.69 2.00
CA GLN A 35 -7.43 -5.08 0.87
C GLN A 35 -7.07 -6.48 0.34
N ALA A 36 -5.83 -6.93 0.54
CA ALA A 36 -5.31 -8.21 0.05
C ALA A 36 -4.63 -8.99 1.19
N PRO A 37 -5.38 -9.55 2.15
CA PRO A 37 -4.80 -10.21 3.33
C PRO A 37 -3.91 -11.41 2.99
N GLU A 38 -4.14 -12.07 1.87
CA GLU A 38 -3.34 -13.21 1.40
C GLU A 38 -1.98 -12.80 0.83
N HIS A 39 -1.76 -11.50 0.63
CA HIS A 39 -0.53 -11.04 0.01
C HIS A 39 0.65 -11.21 0.98
N PRO A 40 1.82 -11.71 0.53
CA PRO A 40 2.97 -11.99 1.39
C PRO A 40 3.43 -10.84 2.27
N ILE A 41 3.21 -9.59 1.85
CA ILE A 41 3.52 -8.39 2.63
C ILE A 41 2.81 -8.37 4.00
N PHE A 42 1.66 -9.06 4.11
CA PHE A 42 0.85 -9.12 5.33
C PHE A 42 1.03 -10.42 6.12
N TYR A 43 2.03 -11.23 5.83
CA TYR A 43 2.31 -12.40 6.65
C TYR A 43 2.55 -12.00 8.10
N GLY A 44 1.84 -12.67 9.02
CA GLY A 44 1.85 -12.36 10.44
C GLY A 44 0.84 -11.31 10.89
N TYR A 45 0.14 -10.66 9.97
CA TYR A 45 -0.97 -9.75 10.30
C TYR A 45 -2.30 -10.51 10.27
N THR A 46 -3.04 -10.44 11.37
CA THR A 46 -4.35 -11.13 11.52
C THR A 46 -5.53 -10.16 11.51
N ASN A 47 -5.28 -8.89 11.73
CA ASN A 47 -6.32 -7.86 11.78
C ASN A 47 -6.60 -7.32 10.38
N LYS A 48 -7.85 -6.97 10.13
CA LYS A 48 -8.28 -6.32 8.90
C LYS A 48 -7.75 -4.89 8.78
N THR A 49 -7.56 -4.21 9.91
CA THR A 49 -7.03 -2.85 9.99
C THR A 49 -5.71 -2.83 10.74
N ILE A 50 -4.84 -1.93 10.33
CA ILE A 50 -3.53 -1.68 10.93
C ILE A 50 -3.40 -0.20 11.25
N SER A 51 -2.81 0.10 12.41
CA SER A 51 -2.42 1.47 12.76
C SER A 51 -1.14 1.85 12.01
N VAL A 52 -1.22 2.87 11.18
CA VAL A 52 -0.09 3.35 10.37
C VAL A 52 0.18 4.82 10.63
N ARG A 53 1.45 5.20 10.50
CA ARG A 53 1.84 6.61 10.57
C ARG A 53 1.74 7.25 9.19
N TYR A 54 0.93 8.29 9.06
CA TYR A 54 0.98 9.17 7.90
C TYR A 54 1.79 10.43 8.22
N GLY A 55 2.75 10.79 7.41
CA GLY A 55 3.60 11.95 7.67
C GLY A 55 4.01 12.67 6.39
N ASN A 56 3.18 13.60 5.93
CA ASN A 56 3.47 14.46 4.77
C ASN A 56 3.87 13.70 3.50
N GLY A 57 3.45 12.44 3.37
CA GLY A 57 3.65 11.65 2.17
C GLY A 57 2.73 12.08 1.03
N PRO A 58 2.98 11.58 -0.19
CA PRO A 58 2.08 11.82 -1.30
C PRO A 58 0.75 11.11 -1.11
N LEU A 59 -0.31 11.68 -1.66
CA LEU A 59 -1.58 10.99 -1.84
C LEU A 59 -1.54 10.23 -3.16
N LEU A 60 -1.53 8.91 -3.10
CA LEU A 60 -1.51 8.07 -4.29
C LEU A 60 -2.90 8.03 -4.93
N ASN A 61 -2.94 8.10 -6.25
CA ASN A 61 -4.13 7.91 -7.05
C ASN A 61 -3.86 6.81 -8.08
N VAL A 62 -4.60 5.72 -7.96
CA VAL A 62 -4.43 4.53 -8.80
C VAL A 62 -5.61 4.45 -9.76
N PRO A 63 -5.36 4.35 -11.09
CA PRO A 63 -6.44 4.21 -12.06
C PRO A 63 -7.22 2.91 -11.87
N GLU A 64 -8.46 2.88 -12.35
CA GLU A 64 -9.39 1.77 -12.19
C GLU A 64 -8.78 0.42 -12.58
N ILE A 65 -8.04 0.39 -13.69
CA ILE A 65 -7.40 -0.82 -14.23
C ILE A 65 -6.35 -1.44 -13.28
N LEU A 66 -5.87 -0.68 -12.29
CA LEU A 66 -4.88 -1.12 -11.31
C LEU A 66 -5.44 -1.21 -9.88
N LYS A 67 -6.75 -1.15 -9.70
CA LYS A 67 -7.37 -1.23 -8.37
C LYS A 67 -7.04 -2.53 -7.62
N ASP A 68 -6.91 -3.63 -8.33
CA ASP A 68 -6.51 -4.91 -7.78
C ASP A 68 -5.06 -4.93 -7.26
N ARG A 69 -4.30 -3.88 -7.55
CA ARG A 69 -2.92 -3.68 -7.11
C ARG A 69 -2.81 -2.89 -5.80
N VAL A 70 -3.92 -2.38 -5.31
CA VAL A 70 -3.97 -1.66 -4.03
C VAL A 70 -4.05 -2.69 -2.92
N LEU A 71 -2.99 -2.80 -2.13
CA LEU A 71 -2.90 -3.77 -1.04
C LEU A 71 -3.47 -3.25 0.28
N MET A 72 -3.41 -1.94 0.49
CA MET A 72 -3.91 -1.28 1.70
C MET A 72 -4.40 0.12 1.38
N LYS A 73 -5.46 0.57 2.08
CA LYS A 73 -6.06 1.91 1.94
C LYS A 73 -6.18 2.59 3.29
N TYR A 74 -6.02 3.90 3.32
CA TYR A 74 -6.33 4.71 4.50
C TYR A 74 -7.85 4.80 4.70
N LEU A 75 -8.32 4.70 5.94
CA LEU A 75 -9.75 4.85 6.24
C LEU A 75 -10.19 6.32 6.22
N GLY A 76 -9.32 7.23 6.65
CA GLY A 76 -9.54 8.68 6.54
C GLY A 76 -10.82 9.21 7.16
N GLN A 77 -11.35 8.54 8.18
CA GLN A 77 -12.50 9.00 8.95
C GLN A 77 -12.01 9.64 10.25
N ASP A 78 -12.77 10.57 10.82
CA ASP A 78 -12.39 11.20 12.08
C ASP A 78 -12.14 10.18 13.21
N LYS A 79 -12.90 9.10 13.24
CA LYS A 79 -12.73 7.98 14.20
C LYS A 79 -11.55 7.08 13.90
N SER A 80 -10.93 7.18 12.73
CA SER A 80 -9.74 6.41 12.37
C SER A 80 -8.43 7.09 12.80
N VAL A 81 -8.50 8.30 13.31
CA VAL A 81 -7.34 8.99 13.87
C VAL A 81 -7.16 8.55 15.32
N LEU A 82 -6.10 7.78 15.54
CA LEU A 82 -5.80 7.22 16.87
C LEU A 82 -4.95 8.16 17.70
N SER A 83 -4.10 8.97 17.06
CA SER A 83 -3.21 9.88 17.74
C SER A 83 -2.70 10.96 16.78
N GLY A 84 -2.36 12.12 17.32
CA GLY A 84 -1.74 13.24 16.60
C GLY A 84 -2.74 14.21 15.97
N LEU A 85 -2.20 15.29 15.41
CA LEU A 85 -2.98 16.32 14.74
C LEU A 85 -3.33 15.86 13.32
N PHE A 86 -4.60 15.97 12.97
CA PHE A 86 -5.10 15.61 11.64
C PHE A 86 -6.24 16.54 11.21
N LYS A 87 -6.09 17.14 10.05
CA LYS A 87 -7.14 17.95 9.39
C LYS A 87 -7.29 17.51 7.95
N GLY A 88 -8.52 17.54 7.43
CA GLY A 88 -8.80 17.18 6.04
C GLY A 88 -8.89 15.67 5.81
N ALA A 89 -9.42 14.90 6.77
CA ALA A 89 -9.54 13.45 6.70
C ALA A 89 -10.20 12.93 5.41
N ASN A 90 -11.12 13.69 4.83
CA ASN A 90 -11.79 13.33 3.57
C ASN A 90 -10.83 13.26 2.38
N GLU A 91 -9.70 13.97 2.43
CA GLU A 91 -8.74 13.98 1.32
C GLU A 91 -7.92 12.69 1.24
N ILE A 92 -7.64 12.05 2.38
CA ILE A 92 -6.91 10.78 2.45
C ILE A 92 -7.82 9.56 2.41
N LYS A 93 -9.11 9.75 2.62
CA LYS A 93 -10.09 8.66 2.63
C LYS A 93 -10.00 7.82 1.37
N ASP A 94 -9.96 6.49 1.55
CA ASP A 94 -9.86 5.48 0.49
C ASP A 94 -8.62 5.61 -0.41
N ARG A 95 -7.67 6.49 -0.07
CA ARG A 95 -6.41 6.59 -0.82
C ARG A 95 -5.53 5.38 -0.54
N PRO A 96 -4.85 4.86 -1.57
CA PRO A 96 -3.89 3.78 -1.42
C PRO A 96 -2.77 4.14 -0.45
N ALA A 97 -2.53 3.27 0.53
CA ALA A 97 -1.40 3.34 1.43
C ALA A 97 -0.24 2.47 0.95
N ILE A 98 -0.54 1.32 0.35
CA ILE A 98 0.43 0.41 -0.26
C ILE A 98 -0.11 -0.06 -1.60
N VAL A 99 0.76 -0.04 -2.61
CA VAL A 99 0.46 -0.53 -3.97
C VAL A 99 1.60 -1.44 -4.43
N ASP A 100 1.27 -2.57 -5.05
CA ASP A 100 2.22 -3.50 -5.62
C ASP A 100 2.04 -3.61 -7.14
N LEU A 101 3.06 -3.21 -7.89
CA LEU A 101 3.04 -3.09 -9.33
C LEU A 101 4.06 -4.03 -9.98
N PRO A 102 3.62 -4.91 -10.90
CA PRO A 102 4.55 -5.73 -11.65
C PRO A 102 5.40 -4.86 -12.59
N GLN A 103 6.72 -5.12 -12.62
CA GLN A 103 7.66 -4.45 -13.47
C GLN A 103 8.61 -5.46 -14.12
N GLY A 104 8.33 -5.85 -15.35
CA GLY A 104 9.11 -6.90 -16.05
C GLY A 104 9.04 -8.22 -15.27
N LYS A 105 10.19 -8.71 -14.81
CA LYS A 105 10.31 -9.91 -13.97
C LYS A 105 10.32 -9.60 -12.47
N GLY A 106 10.19 -8.34 -12.08
CA GLY A 106 10.19 -7.89 -10.70
C GLY A 106 8.91 -7.17 -10.32
N GLN A 107 8.92 -6.54 -9.14
CA GLN A 107 7.81 -5.75 -8.63
C GLN A 107 8.30 -4.44 -8.04
N ILE A 108 7.45 -3.42 -8.08
CA ILE A 108 7.63 -2.15 -7.40
C ILE A 108 6.56 -2.07 -6.32
N VAL A 109 6.96 -2.12 -5.06
CA VAL A 109 6.06 -1.90 -3.93
C VAL A 109 6.19 -0.45 -3.48
N LEU A 110 5.09 0.29 -3.56
CA LEU A 110 5.03 1.69 -3.17
C LEU A 110 4.34 1.82 -1.81
N PHE A 111 5.02 2.46 -0.87
CA PHE A 111 4.45 2.89 0.40
C PHE A 111 4.19 4.40 0.33
N ALA A 112 2.96 4.84 0.55
CA ALA A 112 2.62 6.27 0.64
C ALA A 112 3.12 6.91 1.94
N GLY A 113 3.35 6.12 2.98
CA GLY A 113 3.98 6.49 4.23
C GLY A 113 5.40 5.95 4.36
N ASN A 114 6.09 6.30 5.44
CA ASN A 114 7.38 5.72 5.79
C ASN A 114 7.20 4.68 6.91
N PRO A 115 7.21 3.36 6.60
CA PRO A 115 6.95 2.31 7.58
C PRO A 115 8.04 2.19 8.66
N CYS A 116 9.20 2.78 8.45
CA CYS A 116 10.33 2.74 9.40
C CYS A 116 10.65 4.10 10.04
N TYR A 117 9.69 5.05 10.03
CA TYR A 117 9.95 6.40 10.49
C TYR A 117 10.43 6.43 11.93
N ARG A 118 11.68 6.86 12.12
CA ARG A 118 12.33 7.13 13.42
C ARG A 118 12.13 6.04 14.49
N TRP A 119 11.98 4.78 14.08
CA TRP A 119 11.76 3.65 15.00
C TRP A 119 10.51 3.81 15.88
N GLN A 120 9.46 4.46 15.39
CA GLN A 120 8.29 4.80 16.22
C GLN A 120 7.14 3.80 16.08
N ASN A 121 6.74 3.45 14.86
CA ASN A 121 5.58 2.60 14.63
C ASN A 121 5.99 1.17 14.25
N HIS A 122 6.35 0.39 15.25
CA HIS A 122 6.88 -0.98 15.06
C HIS A 122 5.91 -1.90 14.34
N GLY A 123 4.58 -1.65 14.46
CA GLY A 123 3.57 -2.43 13.77
C GLY A 123 3.65 -2.37 12.23
N GLU A 124 4.33 -1.37 11.67
CA GLU A 124 4.50 -1.25 10.22
C GLU A 124 5.76 -1.96 9.69
N PHE A 125 6.73 -2.26 10.57
CA PHE A 125 8.03 -2.82 10.15
C PHE A 125 7.88 -4.17 9.46
N GLY A 126 6.95 -5.00 9.94
CA GLY A 126 6.69 -6.32 9.37
C GLY A 126 6.37 -6.25 7.88
N MET A 127 5.60 -5.25 7.43
CA MET A 127 5.26 -5.09 6.02
C MET A 127 6.49 -4.83 5.16
N LEU A 128 7.42 -3.98 5.62
CA LEU A 128 8.66 -3.73 4.89
C LEU A 128 9.56 -4.97 4.89
N PHE A 129 9.73 -5.63 6.03
CA PHE A 129 10.54 -6.84 6.12
C PHE A 129 9.97 -7.97 5.26
N ASN A 130 8.66 -8.17 5.28
CA ASN A 130 8.00 -9.16 4.43
C ASN A 130 8.20 -8.86 2.93
N THR A 131 8.17 -7.59 2.53
CA THR A 131 8.46 -7.19 1.15
C THR A 131 9.86 -7.63 0.72
N ILE A 132 10.84 -7.50 1.60
CA ILE A 132 12.23 -7.87 1.32
C ILE A 132 12.43 -9.39 1.39
N LEU A 133 11.93 -10.04 2.43
CA LEU A 133 12.15 -11.47 2.69
C LEU A 133 11.38 -12.37 1.71
N HIS A 134 10.19 -11.94 1.28
CA HIS A 134 9.30 -12.71 0.42
C HIS A 134 9.24 -12.15 -1.02
N TRP A 135 10.30 -11.51 -1.47
CA TRP A 135 10.34 -10.91 -2.82
C TRP A 135 9.98 -11.87 -3.96
N ASN A 136 10.32 -13.14 -3.83
CA ASN A 136 9.95 -14.17 -4.80
C ASN A 136 8.46 -14.51 -4.78
N ASP A 137 7.83 -14.48 -3.59
CA ASP A 137 6.44 -14.88 -3.39
C ASP A 137 5.46 -13.76 -3.82
N LEU A 138 5.92 -12.52 -3.87
CA LEU A 138 5.14 -11.38 -4.36
C LEU A 138 4.64 -11.61 -5.81
N LEU A 139 5.44 -12.29 -6.63
CA LEU A 139 5.05 -12.66 -8.00
C LEU A 139 4.06 -13.82 -8.03
N ALA A 140 4.23 -14.79 -7.14
CA ALA A 140 3.42 -16.01 -7.08
C ALA A 140 1.98 -15.76 -6.58
N SER A 141 1.80 -14.75 -5.71
CA SER A 141 0.50 -14.41 -5.13
C SER A 141 -0.57 -14.02 -6.16
N LYS A 142 -0.17 -13.79 -7.41
CA LYS A 142 -1.05 -13.39 -8.52
C LYS A 142 -1.23 -14.47 -9.58
N ALA A 143 -0.61 -15.63 -9.41
CA ALA A 143 -0.91 -16.78 -10.27
C ALA A 143 -2.33 -17.28 -9.94
N PRO A 144 -3.18 -17.54 -10.95
CA PRO A 144 -4.46 -18.19 -10.69
C PRO A 144 -4.21 -19.54 -9.98
N PRO A 145 -5.06 -19.93 -9.02
CA PRO A 145 -4.89 -21.20 -8.33
C PRO A 145 -4.77 -22.34 -9.36
N PRO A 146 -3.89 -23.32 -9.14
CA PRO A 146 -3.76 -24.45 -10.05
C PRO A 146 -5.15 -25.08 -10.22
N LYS A 147 -5.56 -25.29 -11.48
CA LYS A 147 -6.81 -26.01 -11.78
C LYS A 147 -6.77 -27.34 -11.02
N PRO A 148 -7.86 -27.70 -10.29
CA PRO A 148 -7.92 -28.99 -9.64
C PRO A 148 -7.62 -30.06 -10.69
N ALA A 149 -6.68 -30.95 -10.37
CA ALA A 149 -6.38 -32.10 -11.24
C ALA A 149 -7.70 -32.85 -11.47
N THR A 150 -8.21 -32.79 -12.67
CA THR A 150 -9.31 -33.65 -13.10
C THR A 150 -8.77 -35.09 -13.00
N GLY A 151 -9.17 -35.75 -11.92
CA GLY A 151 -8.85 -37.19 -11.74
C GLY A 151 -9.34 -37.97 -12.97
N GLN A 152 -8.42 -38.70 -13.55
CA GLN A 152 -8.72 -39.83 -14.44
C GLN A 152 -9.20 -41.01 -13.62
#